data_078494c5448e0e047df38725c5e59d9b
#
_entry.id   078494c5448e0e047df38725c5e59d9b
#
_cell.length_a   1.000
_cell.length_b   1.000
_cell.length_c   1.000
_cell.angle_alpha   90.00
_cell.angle_beta   90.00
_cell.angle_gamma   90.00
#
_symmetry.space_group_name_H-M   'P 1'
#
loop_
_entity.id
_entity.type
_entity.pdbx_description
1 polymer ?
#
loop_
_entity_poly.entity_id
_entity_poly.type
_entity_poly.pdbx_seq_one_letter_code
_entity_poly.pdbx_strand_id
1 'polypeptide(L)'
;MNTEKNIKKIIIKKPLTLDCGRTINNYPLAYETYGKLNEKKDNAILAFHALSGDQFVSGINPITNKNGWWSYLVGPNKAIDTNKFFVICANVIGGCMGSYGPSDVEPTTGKRFNTNFPVITINDMVNAQYNLLEFFKIDKLFCVTGGSMGGMQVLQFVALSLIHI
;
A
#
# COMPACT_ATOMS: atom_id res chain seq x y z
N MET A 1 2.93 14.60 -20.37
CA MET A 1 2.94 13.13 -20.55
C MET A 1 2.06 12.53 -19.47
N ASN A 2 1.07 11.72 -19.85
CA ASN A 2 0.04 11.21 -18.93
C ASN A 2 0.62 10.02 -18.15
N THR A 3 1.36 10.29 -17.08
CA THR A 3 2.04 9.31 -16.21
C THR A 3 1.07 8.45 -15.39
N GLU A 4 -0.21 8.82 -15.34
CA GLU A 4 -1.23 8.07 -14.57
C GLU A 4 -1.66 6.73 -15.20
N LYS A 5 -1.40 6.51 -16.49
CA LYS A 5 -1.86 5.32 -17.23
C LYS A 5 -1.19 4.00 -16.80
N ASN A 6 -0.12 4.03 -16.03
CA ASN A 6 0.68 2.85 -15.70
C ASN A 6 0.67 2.48 -14.20
N ILE A 7 -0.21 3.09 -13.40
CA ILE A 7 -0.32 2.78 -11.97
C ILE A 7 -1.54 1.90 -11.74
N LYS A 8 -1.33 0.71 -11.17
CA LYS A 8 -2.44 -0.13 -10.70
C LYS A 8 -3.12 0.55 -9.51
N LYS A 9 -4.42 0.75 -9.61
CA LYS A 9 -5.25 1.34 -8.55
C LYS A 9 -6.53 0.55 -8.37
N ILE A 10 -7.00 0.47 -7.14
CA ILE A 10 -8.35 0.04 -6.82
C ILE A 10 -9.08 1.16 -6.09
N ILE A 11 -10.39 1.18 -6.20
CA ILE A 11 -11.23 2.02 -5.36
C ILE A 11 -11.73 1.18 -4.19
N ILE A 12 -11.27 1.50 -3.00
CA ILE A 12 -11.75 0.88 -1.78
C ILE A 12 -13.11 1.50 -1.43
N LYS A 13 -14.16 0.67 -1.45
CA LYS A 13 -15.53 1.11 -1.14
C LYS A 13 -15.82 1.13 0.36
N LYS A 14 -15.10 0.32 1.14
CA LYS A 14 -15.22 0.27 2.60
C LYS A 14 -14.77 1.60 3.19
N PRO A 15 -15.60 2.26 4.00
CA PRO A 15 -15.22 3.49 4.67
C PRO A 15 -13.98 3.29 5.55
N LEU A 16 -13.11 4.29 5.60
CA LEU A 16 -11.98 4.34 6.49
C LEU A 16 -12.14 5.52 7.45
N THR A 17 -12.40 5.21 8.71
CA THR A 17 -12.40 6.21 9.78
C THR A 17 -10.96 6.42 10.24
N LEU A 18 -10.50 7.66 10.15
CA LEU A 18 -9.15 8.08 10.50
C LEU A 18 -9.05 8.40 12.00
N ASP A 19 -7.86 8.29 12.56
CA ASP A 19 -7.60 8.64 13.96
C ASP A 19 -7.97 10.10 14.30
N CYS A 20 -7.91 11.00 13.31
CA CYS A 20 -8.37 12.39 13.47
C CYS A 20 -9.91 12.55 13.52
N GLY A 21 -10.68 11.46 13.47
CA GLY A 21 -12.15 11.46 13.49
C GLY A 21 -12.82 11.69 12.14
N ARG A 22 -12.09 12.00 11.07
CA ARG A 22 -12.67 12.13 9.73
C ARG A 22 -12.83 10.74 9.08
N THR A 23 -13.83 10.60 8.21
CA THR A 23 -14.03 9.37 7.43
C THR A 23 -13.83 9.66 5.95
N ILE A 24 -13.06 8.83 5.28
CA ILE A 24 -12.88 8.83 3.83
C ILE A 24 -13.62 7.64 3.21
N ASN A 25 -14.27 7.88 2.07
CA ASN A 25 -15.08 6.91 1.36
C ASN A 25 -14.61 6.81 -0.10
N ASN A 26 -14.78 5.64 -0.70
CA ASN A 26 -14.49 5.43 -2.12
C ASN A 26 -13.13 5.98 -2.55
N TYR A 27 -12.09 5.66 -1.78
CA TYR A 27 -10.76 6.21 -1.98
C TYR A 27 -9.89 5.31 -2.86
N PRO A 28 -9.07 5.90 -3.76
CA PRO A 28 -8.11 5.13 -4.54
C PRO A 28 -6.95 4.67 -3.66
N LEU A 29 -6.56 3.41 -3.85
CA LEU A 29 -5.34 2.86 -3.29
C LEU A 29 -4.49 2.30 -4.43
N ALA A 30 -3.33 2.91 -4.65
CA ALA A 30 -2.35 2.46 -5.63
C ALA A 30 -1.51 1.34 -5.05
N TYR A 31 -1.20 0.34 -5.86
CA TYR A 31 -0.41 -0.80 -5.40
C TYR A 31 0.38 -1.44 -6.55
N GLU A 32 1.36 -2.26 -6.21
CA GLU A 32 2.03 -3.14 -7.15
C GLU A 32 2.16 -4.54 -6.55
N THR A 33 2.29 -5.53 -7.43
CA THR A 33 2.40 -6.93 -7.05
C THR A 33 3.50 -7.63 -7.83
N TYR A 34 4.15 -8.58 -7.19
CA TYR A 34 5.22 -9.39 -7.79
C TYR A 34 5.01 -10.85 -7.45
N GLY A 35 5.29 -11.74 -8.42
CA GLY A 35 5.04 -13.16 -8.27
C GLY A 35 3.56 -13.54 -8.44
N LYS A 36 3.18 -14.71 -7.98
CA LYS A 36 1.84 -15.27 -8.15
C LYS A 36 1.27 -15.72 -6.79
N LEU A 37 0.06 -15.24 -6.48
CA LEU A 37 -0.69 -15.73 -5.32
C LEU A 37 -1.10 -17.19 -5.58
N ASN A 38 -0.79 -18.09 -4.65
CA ASN A 38 -1.17 -19.49 -4.77
C ASN A 38 -2.67 -19.70 -4.43
N GLU A 39 -3.18 -20.89 -4.72
CA GLU A 39 -4.60 -21.23 -4.50
C GLU A 39 -4.99 -21.16 -3.02
N LYS A 40 -4.08 -21.53 -2.12
CA LYS A 40 -4.29 -21.46 -0.66
C LYS A 40 -4.17 -20.05 -0.11
N LYS A 41 -3.64 -19.09 -0.89
CA LYS A 41 -3.42 -17.69 -0.51
C LYS A 41 -2.56 -17.51 0.75
N ASP A 42 -1.64 -18.42 1.01
CA ASP A 42 -0.78 -18.45 2.19
C ASP A 42 0.69 -18.05 1.90
N ASN A 43 0.99 -17.67 0.65
CA ASN A 43 2.32 -17.24 0.21
C ASN A 43 2.45 -15.72 0.03
N ALA A 44 1.53 -14.94 0.57
CA ALA A 44 1.54 -13.49 0.41
C ALA A 44 2.48 -12.81 1.40
N ILE A 45 3.31 -11.88 0.91
CA ILE A 45 4.15 -10.98 1.68
C ILE A 45 3.67 -9.55 1.46
N LEU A 46 3.36 -8.84 2.54
CA LEU A 46 3.02 -7.43 2.49
C LEU A 46 4.27 -6.58 2.81
N ALA A 47 4.70 -5.80 1.83
CA ALA A 47 5.84 -4.89 1.96
C ALA A 47 5.35 -3.46 2.19
N PHE A 48 5.89 -2.81 3.22
CA PHE A 48 5.59 -1.42 3.57
C PHE A 48 6.75 -0.51 3.19
N HIS A 49 6.50 0.51 2.39
CA HIS A 49 7.55 1.43 1.96
C HIS A 49 7.88 2.50 3.02
N ALA A 50 9.09 3.05 2.95
CA ALA A 50 9.53 4.18 3.75
C ALA A 50 8.87 5.49 3.30
N LEU A 51 9.01 6.57 4.05
CA LEU A 51 8.39 7.88 3.76
C LEU A 51 8.64 8.36 2.31
N SER A 52 9.84 8.19 1.82
CA SER A 52 10.24 8.59 0.45
C SER A 52 10.06 7.48 -0.59
N GLY A 53 9.47 6.33 -0.21
CA GLY A 53 9.21 5.21 -1.10
C GLY A 53 7.83 5.28 -1.76
N ASP A 54 7.55 4.25 -2.52
CA ASP A 54 6.30 4.05 -3.23
C ASP A 54 5.97 2.54 -3.35
N GLN A 55 4.95 2.19 -4.11
CA GLN A 55 4.56 0.79 -4.33
C GLN A 55 5.54 0.00 -5.21
N PHE A 56 6.48 0.65 -5.88
CA PHE A 56 7.40 -0.03 -6.81
C PHE A 56 8.62 -0.60 -6.06
N VAL A 57 8.43 -1.76 -5.46
CA VAL A 57 9.46 -2.47 -4.67
C VAL A 57 10.56 -3.03 -5.56
N SER A 58 10.20 -3.56 -6.75
CA SER A 58 11.11 -4.24 -7.68
C SER A 58 10.80 -3.86 -9.12
N GLY A 59 11.67 -4.27 -10.06
CA GLY A 59 11.55 -3.89 -11.45
C GLY A 59 11.87 -2.42 -11.70
N ILE A 60 11.36 -1.89 -12.81
CA ILE A 60 11.53 -0.48 -13.17
C ILE A 60 10.26 0.28 -12.79
N ASN A 61 10.40 1.32 -12.00
CA ASN A 61 9.32 2.26 -11.70
C ASN A 61 8.94 3.01 -12.99
N PRO A 62 7.71 2.87 -13.51
CA PRO A 62 7.32 3.42 -14.80
C PRO A 62 7.22 4.95 -14.82
N ILE A 63 7.25 5.61 -13.65
CA ILE A 63 7.16 7.06 -13.51
C ILE A 63 8.55 7.68 -13.47
N THR A 64 9.44 7.11 -12.65
CA THR A 64 10.79 7.66 -12.42
C THR A 64 11.84 7.05 -13.32
N ASN A 65 11.54 5.94 -13.99
CA ASN A 65 12.45 5.14 -14.79
C ASN A 65 13.67 4.62 -14.00
N LYS A 66 13.52 4.48 -12.68
CA LYS A 66 14.54 3.96 -11.77
C LYS A 66 14.15 2.55 -11.29
N ASN A 67 15.15 1.81 -10.81
CA ASN A 67 14.89 0.52 -10.16
C ASN A 67 14.01 0.72 -8.92
N GLY A 68 13.13 -0.23 -8.68
CA GLY A 68 12.38 -0.33 -7.42
C GLY A 68 13.34 -0.37 -6.23
N TRP A 69 12.89 0.18 -5.10
CA TRP A 69 13.76 0.46 -3.93
C TRP A 69 14.31 -0.80 -3.24
N TRP A 70 13.74 -1.99 -3.47
CA TRP A 70 14.27 -3.29 -3.04
C TRP A 70 14.49 -4.26 -4.21
N SER A 71 14.77 -3.76 -5.40
CA SER A 71 15.03 -4.59 -6.57
C SER A 71 16.19 -5.59 -6.38
N TYR A 72 17.12 -5.32 -5.45
CA TYR A 72 18.19 -6.26 -5.09
C TYR A 72 17.71 -7.40 -4.18
N LEU A 73 16.61 -7.21 -3.44
CA LEU A 73 16.07 -8.15 -2.45
C LEU A 73 14.88 -8.95 -2.99
N VAL A 74 14.01 -8.31 -3.80
CA VAL A 74 12.76 -8.86 -4.31
C VAL A 74 12.89 -9.20 -5.78
N GLY A 75 12.59 -10.43 -6.16
CA GLY A 75 12.62 -10.91 -7.55
C GLY A 75 12.87 -12.40 -7.65
N PRO A 76 12.87 -12.96 -8.88
CA PRO A 76 13.18 -14.39 -9.08
C PRO A 76 14.56 -14.75 -8.52
N ASN A 77 14.62 -15.82 -7.73
CA ASN A 77 15.85 -16.35 -7.10
C ASN A 77 16.57 -15.35 -6.18
N LYS A 78 15.87 -14.33 -5.66
CA LYS A 78 16.38 -13.39 -4.66
C LYS A 78 15.94 -13.80 -3.26
N ALA A 79 16.37 -13.07 -2.23
CA ALA A 79 16.01 -13.37 -0.84
C ALA A 79 14.49 -13.42 -0.62
N ILE A 80 13.74 -12.51 -1.26
CA ILE A 80 12.29 -12.59 -1.39
C ILE A 80 12.00 -13.09 -2.80
N ASP A 81 11.97 -14.41 -2.94
CA ASP A 81 11.86 -15.10 -4.22
C ASP A 81 10.43 -15.05 -4.77
N THR A 82 10.23 -14.26 -5.82
CA THR A 82 8.91 -14.12 -6.45
C THR A 82 8.46 -15.34 -7.26
N ASN A 83 9.30 -16.37 -7.42
CA ASN A 83 8.86 -17.68 -7.90
C ASN A 83 8.03 -18.42 -6.83
N LYS A 84 8.21 -18.10 -5.55
CA LYS A 84 7.57 -18.75 -4.40
C LYS A 84 6.54 -17.86 -3.74
N PHE A 85 6.82 -16.59 -3.63
CA PHE A 85 6.03 -15.62 -2.87
C PHE A 85 5.29 -14.64 -3.78
N PHE A 86 4.11 -14.24 -3.33
CA PHE A 86 3.35 -13.14 -3.89
C PHE A 86 3.57 -11.90 -3.03
N VAL A 87 4.34 -10.95 -3.53
CA VAL A 87 4.66 -9.71 -2.82
C VAL A 87 3.67 -8.63 -3.21
N ILE A 88 3.10 -7.95 -2.23
CA ILE A 88 2.19 -6.80 -2.40
C ILE A 88 2.84 -5.59 -1.72
N CYS A 89 2.82 -4.45 -2.38
CA CYS A 89 3.14 -3.16 -1.79
C CYS A 89 2.11 -2.13 -2.24
N ALA A 90 1.47 -1.44 -1.30
CA ALA A 90 0.61 -0.31 -1.58
C ALA A 90 1.35 1.00 -1.33
N ASN A 91 1.03 2.02 -2.13
CA ASN A 91 1.36 3.39 -1.77
C ASN A 91 0.45 3.83 -0.61
N VAL A 92 1.01 4.39 0.44
CA VAL A 92 0.23 4.83 1.60
C VAL A 92 -0.78 5.92 1.23
N ILE A 93 -1.91 5.97 1.94
CA ILE A 93 -2.80 7.13 1.88
C ILE A 93 -2.08 8.38 2.40
N GLY A 94 -2.35 9.52 1.81
CA GLY A 94 -1.57 10.74 2.03
C GLY A 94 -0.29 10.82 1.19
N GLY A 95 0.06 9.74 0.47
CA GLY A 95 1.21 9.68 -0.44
C GLY A 95 0.95 10.38 -1.79
N CYS A 96 1.98 10.40 -2.63
CA CYS A 96 1.94 11.12 -3.92
C CYS A 96 2.01 10.21 -5.16
N MET A 97 1.97 8.87 -4.97
CA MET A 97 2.15 7.91 -6.07
C MET A 97 0.86 7.16 -6.41
N GLY A 98 -0.27 7.84 -6.28
CA GLY A 98 -1.55 7.41 -6.82
C GLY A 98 -2.58 6.91 -5.81
N SER A 99 -2.23 6.72 -4.53
CA SER A 99 -3.20 6.56 -3.45
C SER A 99 -3.82 7.90 -3.08
N TYR A 100 -4.98 7.84 -2.40
CA TYR A 100 -5.71 9.03 -1.97
C TYR A 100 -4.83 9.97 -1.17
N GLY A 101 -4.75 11.23 -1.59
CA GLY A 101 -3.82 12.18 -1.03
C GLY A 101 -4.22 13.65 -1.24
N PRO A 102 -3.37 14.60 -0.83
CA PRO A 102 -3.66 16.03 -0.88
C PRO A 102 -3.99 16.58 -2.28
N SER A 103 -3.56 15.92 -3.35
CA SER A 103 -3.84 16.30 -4.73
C SER A 103 -5.23 15.88 -5.23
N ASP A 104 -5.91 14.98 -4.50
CA ASP A 104 -7.24 14.52 -4.87
C ASP A 104 -8.31 15.58 -4.58
N VAL A 105 -9.47 15.41 -5.23
CA VAL A 105 -10.60 16.29 -5.06
C VAL A 105 -11.39 15.89 -3.81
N GLU A 106 -11.65 16.86 -2.94
CA GLU A 106 -12.54 16.70 -1.80
C GLU A 106 -13.99 16.64 -2.28
N PRO A 107 -14.73 15.54 -2.02
CA PRO A 107 -16.09 15.36 -2.55
C PRO A 107 -17.08 16.43 -2.12
N THR A 108 -16.90 17.03 -0.95
CA THR A 108 -17.81 18.03 -0.38
C THR A 108 -17.64 19.42 -0.98
N THR A 109 -16.42 19.76 -1.39
CA THR A 109 -16.09 21.09 -1.91
C THR A 109 -15.88 21.14 -3.42
N GLY A 110 -15.65 19.98 -4.05
CA GLY A 110 -15.27 19.86 -5.45
C GLY A 110 -13.89 20.45 -5.78
N LYS A 111 -13.09 20.81 -4.77
CA LYS A 111 -11.75 21.37 -4.92
C LYS A 111 -10.70 20.38 -4.41
N ARG A 112 -9.44 20.56 -4.83
CA ARG A 112 -8.35 19.75 -4.27
C ARG A 112 -8.20 20.00 -2.78
N PHE A 113 -7.91 18.95 -2.03
CA PHE A 113 -7.67 19.07 -0.58
C PHE A 113 -6.54 20.02 -0.23
N ASN A 114 -5.42 19.90 -0.92
CA ASN A 114 -4.19 20.64 -0.58
C ASN A 114 -3.88 20.50 0.93
N THR A 115 -3.74 21.61 1.64
CA THR A 115 -3.46 21.65 3.09
C THR A 115 -4.65 21.21 3.98
N ASN A 116 -5.85 21.05 3.41
CA ASN A 116 -7.04 20.58 4.13
C ASN A 116 -7.16 19.04 4.13
N PHE A 117 -6.20 18.33 3.51
CA PHE A 117 -6.17 16.89 3.58
C PHE A 117 -6.06 16.46 5.06
N PRO A 118 -6.81 15.41 5.49
CA PRO A 118 -6.77 14.99 6.89
C PRO A 118 -5.37 14.55 7.30
N VAL A 119 -5.06 14.72 8.59
CA VAL A 119 -3.87 14.13 9.20
C VAL A 119 -3.99 12.61 9.10
N ILE A 120 -2.95 11.98 8.61
CA ILE A 120 -2.86 10.52 8.44
C ILE A 120 -1.82 9.98 9.42
N THR A 121 -2.22 8.98 10.20
CA THR A 121 -1.34 8.27 11.13
C THR A 121 -0.83 6.96 10.54
N ILE A 122 0.12 6.32 11.22
CA ILE A 122 0.58 4.97 10.87
C ILE A 122 -0.58 3.97 10.96
N ASN A 123 -1.47 4.12 11.95
CA ASN A 123 -2.66 3.30 12.10
C ASN A 123 -3.60 3.43 10.89
N ASP A 124 -3.83 4.64 10.42
CA ASP A 124 -4.65 4.87 9.22
C ASP A 124 -4.06 4.22 7.97
N MET A 125 -2.73 4.33 7.79
CA MET A 125 -2.02 3.70 6.68
C MET A 125 -2.19 2.18 6.70
N VAL A 126 -2.06 1.57 7.87
CA VAL A 126 -2.21 0.12 8.06
C VAL A 126 -3.65 -0.32 7.82
N ASN A 127 -4.64 0.41 8.34
CA ASN A 127 -6.06 0.10 8.14
C ASN A 127 -6.44 0.16 6.64
N ALA A 128 -5.90 1.12 5.88
CA ALA A 128 -6.10 1.16 4.43
C ALA A 128 -5.53 -0.10 3.74
N GLN A 129 -4.40 -0.61 4.20
CA GLN A 129 -3.79 -1.82 3.63
C GLN A 129 -4.50 -3.11 4.05
N TYR A 130 -5.14 -3.16 5.22
CA TYR A 130 -6.08 -4.25 5.53
C TYR A 130 -7.22 -4.33 4.50
N ASN A 131 -7.78 -3.19 4.10
CA ASN A 131 -8.81 -3.16 3.06
C ASN A 131 -8.29 -3.64 1.69
N LEU A 132 -6.99 -3.47 1.41
CA LEU A 132 -6.36 -4.05 0.21
C LEU A 132 -6.26 -5.58 0.32
N LEU A 133 -5.89 -6.12 1.49
CA LEU A 133 -5.84 -7.57 1.69
C LEU A 133 -7.22 -8.20 1.56
N GLU A 134 -8.26 -7.56 2.09
CA GLU A 134 -9.67 -7.99 1.90
C GLU A 134 -10.04 -8.04 0.40
N PHE A 135 -9.61 -7.04 -0.39
CA PHE A 135 -9.83 -7.06 -1.84
C PHE A 135 -9.21 -8.29 -2.52
N PHE A 136 -7.99 -8.67 -2.12
CA PHE A 136 -7.33 -9.89 -2.61
C PHE A 136 -7.89 -11.17 -1.98
N LYS A 137 -8.76 -11.05 -0.97
CA LYS A 137 -9.26 -12.17 -0.15
C LYS A 137 -8.11 -12.96 0.46
N ILE A 138 -7.16 -12.24 1.05
CA ILE A 138 -6.01 -12.79 1.76
C ILE A 138 -6.28 -12.65 3.25
N ASP A 139 -6.55 -13.76 3.91
CA ASP A 139 -6.83 -13.80 5.35
C ASP A 139 -5.56 -14.04 6.18
N LYS A 140 -4.52 -14.60 5.55
CA LYS A 140 -3.25 -14.93 6.21
C LYS A 140 -2.07 -14.49 5.35
N LEU A 141 -1.16 -13.73 5.94
CA LEU A 141 0.11 -13.39 5.32
C LEU A 141 1.20 -14.38 5.72
N PHE A 142 2.09 -14.69 4.78
CA PHE A 142 3.33 -15.40 5.09
C PHE A 142 4.24 -14.52 5.96
N CYS A 143 4.34 -13.24 5.61
CA CYS A 143 5.13 -12.29 6.40
C CYS A 143 4.73 -10.84 6.05
N VAL A 144 5.08 -9.93 6.95
CA VAL A 144 5.07 -8.47 6.72
C VAL A 144 6.49 -7.95 6.85
N THR A 145 6.87 -6.96 6.02
CA THR A 145 8.23 -6.43 6.02
C THR A 145 8.25 -4.95 5.64
N GLY A 146 9.20 -4.19 6.15
CA GLY A 146 9.35 -2.78 5.85
C GLY A 146 10.47 -2.15 6.65
N GLY A 147 10.99 -1.02 6.18
CA GLY A 147 12.04 -0.24 6.84
C GLY A 147 11.58 1.20 7.13
N SER A 148 12.16 1.85 8.15
CA SER A 148 11.83 3.23 8.54
C SER A 148 10.33 3.37 8.84
N MET A 149 9.61 4.30 8.21
CA MET A 149 8.15 4.43 8.32
C MET A 149 7.44 3.10 7.99
N GLY A 150 7.95 2.32 7.02
CA GLY A 150 7.46 0.97 6.73
C GLY A 150 7.64 0.01 7.91
N GLY A 151 8.72 0.12 8.68
CA GLY A 151 8.93 -0.64 9.92
C GLY A 151 7.91 -0.26 11.00
N MET A 152 7.55 1.03 11.12
CA MET A 152 6.47 1.47 12.02
C MET A 152 5.12 0.85 11.62
N GLN A 153 4.84 0.79 10.32
CA GLN A 153 3.64 0.11 9.80
C GLN A 153 3.67 -1.39 10.10
N VAL A 154 4.82 -2.07 9.99
CA VAL A 154 4.97 -3.48 10.37
C VAL A 154 4.59 -3.69 11.85
N LEU A 155 5.13 -2.88 12.76
CA LEU A 155 4.83 -2.99 14.18
C LEU A 155 3.34 -2.75 14.47
N GLN A 156 2.76 -1.73 13.86
CA GLN A 156 1.33 -1.43 14.00
C GLN A 156 0.46 -2.55 13.41
N PHE A 157 0.83 -3.10 12.25
CA PHE A 157 0.12 -4.21 11.62
C PHE A 157 0.11 -5.45 12.53
N VAL A 158 1.25 -5.80 13.11
CA VAL A 158 1.36 -6.94 14.04
C VAL A 158 0.52 -6.71 15.29
N ALA A 159 0.57 -5.50 15.87
CA ALA A 159 -0.23 -5.16 17.05
C ALA A 159 -1.73 -5.31 16.79
N LEU A 160 -2.22 -4.81 15.65
CA LEU A 160 -3.63 -4.95 15.25
C LEU A 160 -4.00 -6.41 14.96
N SER A 161 -3.13 -7.21 14.32
CA SER A 161 -3.40 -8.61 14.02
C SER A 161 -3.47 -9.48 15.27
N LEU A 162 -2.73 -9.15 16.33
CA LEU A 162 -2.81 -9.84 17.62
C LEU A 162 -4.15 -9.61 18.34
N ILE A 163 -4.84 -8.51 18.04
CA ILE A 163 -6.17 -8.22 18.62
C ILE A 163 -7.26 -9.07 17.91
N HIS A 164 -6.99 -9.58 16.71
CA HIS A 164 -7.93 -10.38 15.91
C HIS A 164 -7.68 -11.89 16.01
N ILE A 165 -6.70 -12.31 16.81
CA ILE A 165 -6.50 -13.71 17.20
C ILE A 165 -7.36 -14.00 18.42
#